data_ec019b012a67519394daa941cc966363
#
_entry.id   ec019b012a67519394daa941cc966363
#
_cell.length_a   1.000
_cell.length_b   1.000
_cell.length_c   1.000
_cell.angle_alpha   90.00
_cell.angle_beta   90.00
_cell.angle_gamma   90.00
#
_symmetry.space_group_name_H-M   'P 1'
#
loop_
_entity.id
_entity.type
_entity.pdbx_description
1 polymer ?
#
loop_
_entity_poly.entity_id
_entity_poly.type
_entity_poly.pdbx_seq_one_letter_code
_entity_poly.pdbx_strand_id
1 'polypeptide(L)'
;RSPSRGLGDVYKRQGRSRRPPKDEFNSMISLGYSILMNELYCKIEMKGLNPYFGFIHRDAEKHPTLASDMMEEWRAVIVDATVMSMINGHEISKEDFVFNLEQPGCYLTKTGLKLYLNKLERKFQTEIRYLKYVDYPVSFRRGILLQMEQLTKAIEKGDASLYEPIVIR
;
A
#
# COMPACT_ATOMS: atom_id res chain seq x y z
N ARG A 1 19.46 -27.55 18.12
CA ARG A 1 18.64 -26.87 17.13
C ARG A 1 18.81 -25.37 17.26
N SER A 2 19.37 -24.73 16.24
CA SER A 2 19.36 -23.29 16.17
C SER A 2 17.89 -22.84 16.05
N PRO A 3 17.42 -21.87 16.85
CA PRO A 3 16.07 -21.36 16.68
C PRO A 3 15.95 -20.77 15.27
N SER A 4 14.93 -21.18 14.53
CA SER A 4 14.60 -20.61 13.24
C SER A 4 14.40 -19.11 13.40
N ARG A 5 15.32 -18.30 12.87
CA ARG A 5 15.18 -16.85 12.86
C ARG A 5 13.93 -16.51 12.07
N GLY A 6 12.93 -15.95 12.74
CA GLY A 6 11.69 -15.51 12.09
C GLY A 6 11.95 -14.41 11.04
N LEU A 7 11.04 -14.25 10.09
CA LEU A 7 11.09 -13.20 9.05
C LEU A 7 11.30 -11.80 9.65
N GLY A 8 10.76 -11.53 10.84
CA GLY A 8 10.92 -10.26 11.54
C GLY A 8 12.36 -9.93 11.95
N ASP A 9 13.20 -10.94 12.24
CA ASP A 9 14.60 -10.72 12.61
C ASP A 9 15.49 -10.38 11.40
N VAL A 10 15.14 -10.89 10.22
CA VAL A 10 15.83 -10.58 8.96
C VAL A 10 15.56 -9.14 8.54
N TYR A 11 14.32 -8.66 8.70
CA TYR A 11 13.94 -7.29 8.34
C TYR A 11 14.73 -6.21 9.12
N LYS A 12 14.97 -6.41 10.40
CA LYS A 12 15.71 -5.44 11.23
C LYS A 12 17.15 -5.17 10.77
N ARG A 13 17.71 -5.99 9.89
CA ARG A 13 19.12 -5.95 9.51
C ARG A 13 19.40 -5.46 8.09
N GLN A 14 18.45 -5.49 7.16
CA GLN A 14 18.76 -5.34 5.73
C GLN A 14 18.33 -4.01 5.09
N GLY A 15 17.53 -3.19 5.77
CA GLY A 15 17.00 -1.98 5.16
C GLY A 15 16.10 -2.26 3.95
N ARG A 16 15.64 -1.22 3.25
CA ARG A 16 14.70 -1.36 2.15
C ARG A 16 15.40 -1.57 0.81
N SER A 17 15.07 -2.65 0.10
CA SER A 17 15.41 -2.88 -1.31
C SER A 17 14.13 -2.92 -2.17
N ARG A 18 14.16 -2.28 -3.37
CA ARG A 18 12.94 -2.11 -4.18
C ARG A 18 12.95 -2.92 -5.47
N ARG A 19 14.01 -2.90 -6.23
CA ARG A 19 14.06 -3.51 -7.57
C ARG A 19 15.45 -4.07 -7.86
N PRO A 20 15.60 -5.38 -7.88
CA PRO A 20 14.65 -6.37 -7.36
C PRO A 20 14.60 -6.38 -5.83
N PRO A 21 13.51 -6.83 -5.20
CA PRO A 21 13.46 -7.03 -3.75
C PRO A 21 14.42 -8.15 -3.36
N LYS A 22 15.25 -7.94 -2.34
CA LYS A 22 16.32 -8.87 -1.95
C LYS A 22 15.91 -9.85 -0.85
N ASP A 23 14.78 -9.63 -0.22
CA ASP A 23 14.27 -10.43 0.88
C ASP A 23 12.73 -10.49 0.86
N GLU A 24 12.19 -11.36 1.67
CA GLU A 24 10.76 -11.70 1.75
C GLU A 24 9.90 -10.49 2.13
N PHE A 25 10.35 -9.70 3.12
CA PHE A 25 9.64 -8.50 3.54
C PHE A 25 9.55 -7.47 2.41
N ASN A 26 10.67 -7.17 1.78
CA ASN A 26 10.72 -6.21 0.68
C ASN A 26 9.94 -6.69 -0.56
N SER A 27 9.85 -8.02 -0.76
CA SER A 27 9.00 -8.62 -1.80
C SER A 27 7.53 -8.28 -1.57
N MET A 28 7.01 -8.51 -0.36
CA MET A 28 5.62 -8.21 0.00
C MET A 28 5.33 -6.70 -0.03
N ILE A 29 6.19 -5.87 0.56
CA ILE A 29 6.03 -4.41 0.57
C ILE A 29 5.99 -3.85 -0.85
N SER A 30 6.89 -4.27 -1.73
CA SER A 30 6.97 -3.78 -3.10
C SER A 30 5.71 -4.15 -3.91
N LEU A 31 5.23 -5.38 -3.76
CA LEU A 31 3.99 -5.83 -4.39
C LEU A 31 2.77 -5.08 -3.83
N GLY A 32 2.66 -4.96 -2.51
CA GLY A 32 1.56 -4.24 -1.86
C GLY A 32 1.47 -2.78 -2.27
N TYR A 33 2.60 -2.10 -2.37
CA TYR A 33 2.65 -0.72 -2.86
C TYR A 33 2.24 -0.61 -4.33
N SER A 34 2.59 -1.59 -5.17
CA SER A 34 2.15 -1.61 -6.57
C SER A 34 0.64 -1.80 -6.68
N ILE A 35 0.04 -2.65 -5.85
CA ILE A 35 -1.41 -2.87 -5.79
C ILE A 35 -2.12 -1.60 -5.30
N LEU A 36 -1.63 -0.99 -4.21
CA LEU A 36 -2.21 0.24 -3.68
C LEU A 36 -2.09 1.40 -4.67
N MET A 37 -0.96 1.50 -5.38
CA MET A 37 -0.75 2.49 -6.44
C MET A 37 -1.81 2.35 -7.55
N ASN A 38 -2.07 1.12 -8.01
CA ASN A 38 -3.09 0.86 -9.03
C ASN A 38 -4.50 1.20 -8.52
N GLU A 39 -4.81 0.88 -7.27
CA GLU A 39 -6.09 1.21 -6.65
C GLU A 39 -6.32 2.73 -6.63
N LEU A 40 -5.31 3.50 -6.24
CA LEU A 40 -5.34 4.96 -6.25
C LEU A 40 -5.41 5.53 -7.67
N TYR A 41 -4.58 5.04 -8.57
CA TYR A 41 -4.56 5.46 -9.97
C TYR A 41 -5.94 5.35 -10.62
N CYS A 42 -6.58 4.18 -10.49
CA CYS A 42 -7.92 3.96 -11.05
C CYS A 42 -8.94 4.94 -10.44
N LYS A 43 -8.88 5.22 -9.14
CA LYS A 43 -9.83 6.14 -8.50
C LYS A 43 -9.60 7.60 -8.88
N ILE A 44 -8.36 8.01 -9.08
CA ILE A 44 -8.01 9.32 -9.59
C ILE A 44 -8.62 9.51 -11.00
N GLU A 45 -8.41 8.55 -11.89
CA GLU A 45 -9.00 8.59 -13.23
C GLU A 45 -10.54 8.57 -13.21
N MET A 46 -11.16 7.75 -12.36
CA MET A 46 -12.62 7.72 -12.19
C MET A 46 -13.21 9.08 -11.79
N LYS A 47 -12.44 9.93 -11.14
CA LYS A 47 -12.84 11.29 -10.76
C LYS A 47 -12.45 12.35 -11.79
N GLY A 48 -11.94 11.96 -12.94
CA GLY A 48 -11.51 12.85 -14.01
C GLY A 48 -10.24 13.65 -13.70
N LEU A 49 -9.50 13.28 -12.65
CA LEU A 49 -8.22 13.88 -12.32
C LEU A 49 -7.10 13.23 -13.12
N ASN A 50 -6.02 13.98 -13.34
CA ASN A 50 -4.84 13.44 -14.02
C ASN A 50 -3.86 12.86 -12.98
N PRO A 51 -3.58 11.54 -12.99
CA PRO A 51 -2.71 10.91 -12.01
C PRO A 51 -1.23 11.36 -12.08
N TYR A 52 -0.83 12.06 -13.14
CA TYR A 52 0.56 12.51 -13.36
C TYR A 52 0.85 13.92 -12.81
N PHE A 53 -0.15 14.67 -12.38
CA PHE A 53 0.03 15.99 -11.76
C PHE A 53 -0.09 15.89 -10.24
N GLY A 54 1.04 15.73 -9.57
CA GLY A 54 1.15 15.70 -8.11
C GLY A 54 1.35 17.10 -7.50
N PHE A 55 1.44 17.14 -6.18
CA PHE A 55 1.68 18.38 -5.41
C PHE A 55 2.84 18.27 -4.41
N ILE A 56 3.27 17.06 -4.05
CA ILE A 56 4.46 16.81 -3.20
C ILE A 56 5.65 16.37 -4.05
N HIS A 57 5.43 15.33 -4.88
CA HIS A 57 6.47 14.86 -5.78
C HIS A 57 6.55 15.77 -7.01
N ARG A 58 7.78 16.02 -7.48
CA ARG A 58 7.98 16.71 -8.75
C ARG A 58 7.43 15.84 -9.88
N ASP A 59 6.73 16.49 -10.80
CA ASP A 59 6.26 15.80 -12.00
C ASP A 59 7.44 15.15 -12.73
N ALA A 60 7.34 13.85 -12.91
CA ALA A 60 8.34 13.06 -13.62
C ALA A 60 7.66 12.37 -14.81
N GLU A 61 8.33 12.42 -15.96
CA GLU A 61 7.82 11.77 -17.15
C GLU A 61 7.53 10.28 -16.89
N LYS A 62 6.33 9.83 -17.22
CA LYS A 62 5.84 8.45 -17.02
C LYS A 62 5.72 7.99 -15.55
N HIS A 63 5.71 8.91 -14.57
CA HIS A 63 5.47 8.56 -13.17
C HIS A 63 4.17 9.20 -12.67
N PRO A 64 3.18 8.42 -12.15
CA PRO A 64 1.91 8.96 -11.65
C PRO A 64 2.11 9.64 -10.29
N THR A 65 2.57 10.89 -10.31
CA THR A 65 2.97 11.66 -9.13
C THR A 65 1.82 11.90 -8.18
N LEU A 66 0.60 12.18 -8.66
CA LEU A 66 -0.58 12.35 -7.81
C LEU A 66 -0.93 11.05 -7.06
N ALA A 67 -0.90 9.90 -7.77
CA ALA A 67 -1.13 8.62 -7.11
C ALA A 67 -0.06 8.31 -6.05
N SER A 68 1.19 8.70 -6.29
CA SER A 68 2.28 8.59 -5.31
C SER A 68 2.04 9.47 -4.09
N ASP A 69 1.63 10.72 -4.28
CA ASP A 69 1.32 11.66 -3.20
C ASP A 69 0.19 11.12 -2.31
N MET A 70 -0.89 10.69 -2.93
CA MET A 70 -2.04 10.13 -2.22
C MET A 70 -1.70 8.81 -1.51
N MET A 71 -0.77 8.03 -2.04
CA MET A 71 -0.34 6.77 -1.43
C MET A 71 0.34 6.96 -0.08
N GLU A 72 0.99 8.10 0.16
CA GLU A 72 1.69 8.38 1.43
C GLU A 72 0.75 8.29 2.64
N GLU A 73 -0.52 8.64 2.50
CA GLU A 73 -1.50 8.59 3.58
C GLU A 73 -2.00 7.16 3.87
N TRP A 74 -1.91 6.24 2.91
CA TRP A 74 -2.50 4.91 3.00
C TRP A 74 -1.49 3.77 3.16
N ARG A 75 -0.25 3.94 2.70
CA ARG A 75 0.72 2.84 2.61
C ARG A 75 0.98 2.18 3.96
N ALA A 76 1.13 2.97 5.02
CA ALA A 76 1.44 2.44 6.34
C ALA A 76 0.26 1.61 6.91
N VAL A 77 -0.95 2.14 6.82
CA VAL A 77 -2.14 1.51 7.42
C VAL A 77 -2.65 0.32 6.60
N ILE A 78 -2.48 0.33 5.29
CA ILE A 78 -2.95 -0.77 4.43
C ILE A 78 -1.85 -1.79 4.21
N VAL A 79 -0.71 -1.40 3.66
CA VAL A 79 0.33 -2.34 3.22
C VAL A 79 1.25 -2.74 4.36
N ASP A 80 1.90 -1.78 5.01
CA ASP A 80 2.90 -2.08 6.05
C ASP A 80 2.25 -2.85 7.21
N ALA A 81 1.08 -2.41 7.67
CA ALA A 81 0.34 -3.08 8.73
C ALA A 81 -0.08 -4.51 8.34
N THR A 82 -0.48 -4.75 7.08
CA THR A 82 -0.83 -6.08 6.58
C THR A 82 0.38 -7.00 6.56
N VAL A 83 1.51 -6.53 6.01
CA VAL A 83 2.75 -7.32 5.95
C VAL A 83 3.25 -7.66 7.35
N MET A 84 3.29 -6.68 8.26
CA MET A 84 3.69 -6.90 9.64
C MET A 84 2.76 -7.86 10.37
N SER A 85 1.44 -7.76 10.15
CA SER A 85 0.47 -8.70 10.73
C SER A 85 0.71 -10.13 10.26
N MET A 86 0.96 -10.35 8.98
CA MET A 86 1.22 -11.69 8.43
C MET A 86 2.50 -12.30 8.97
N ILE A 87 3.57 -11.50 9.08
CA ILE A 87 4.86 -11.96 9.59
C ILE A 87 4.75 -12.29 11.08
N ASN A 88 4.20 -11.39 11.89
CA ASN A 88 4.07 -11.57 13.33
C ASN A 88 3.07 -12.67 13.69
N GLY A 89 2.02 -12.83 12.89
CA GLY A 89 1.01 -13.89 13.02
C GLY A 89 1.44 -15.23 12.46
N HIS A 90 2.66 -15.35 11.91
CA HIS A 90 3.15 -16.57 11.24
C HIS A 90 2.21 -17.08 10.13
N GLU A 91 1.48 -16.16 9.49
CA GLU A 91 0.56 -16.49 8.40
C GLU A 91 1.27 -16.74 7.07
N ILE A 92 2.55 -16.38 6.98
CA ILE A 92 3.43 -16.58 5.83
C ILE A 92 4.80 -17.06 6.31
N SER A 93 5.41 -17.94 5.56
CA SER A 93 6.68 -18.59 5.91
C SER A 93 7.71 -18.44 4.79
N LYS A 94 8.94 -18.91 5.01
CA LYS A 94 10.00 -18.84 3.99
C LYS A 94 9.71 -19.73 2.78
N GLU A 95 8.96 -20.81 2.96
CA GLU A 95 8.55 -21.71 1.88
C GLU A 95 7.58 -21.05 0.90
N ASP A 96 6.95 -19.93 1.29
CA ASP A 96 6.08 -19.14 0.44
C ASP A 96 6.84 -18.21 -0.51
N PHE A 97 8.19 -18.25 -0.48
CA PHE A 97 9.04 -17.44 -1.33
C PHE A 97 10.04 -18.27 -2.12
N VAL A 98 10.43 -17.73 -3.27
CA VAL A 98 11.47 -18.29 -4.13
C VAL A 98 12.50 -17.21 -4.48
N PHE A 99 13.76 -17.64 -4.55
CA PHE A 99 14.86 -16.83 -5.08
C PHE A 99 15.17 -17.33 -6.49
N ASN A 100 15.03 -16.46 -7.48
CA ASN A 100 15.31 -16.80 -8.85
C ASN A 100 16.80 -16.56 -9.13
N LEU A 101 17.49 -17.58 -9.66
CA LEU A 101 18.90 -17.49 -10.03
C LEU A 101 19.10 -16.73 -11.36
N GLU A 102 18.13 -16.77 -12.25
CA GLU A 102 18.19 -16.10 -13.55
C GLU A 102 17.75 -14.62 -13.46
N GLN A 103 16.82 -14.32 -12.58
CA GLN A 103 16.37 -12.95 -12.28
C GLN A 103 16.56 -12.70 -10.79
N PRO A 104 17.64 -11.99 -10.41
CA PRO A 104 17.96 -11.81 -8.99
C PRO A 104 16.82 -11.10 -8.28
N GLY A 105 16.28 -11.75 -7.25
CA GLY A 105 15.19 -11.22 -6.43
C GLY A 105 14.50 -12.31 -5.62
N CYS A 106 13.74 -11.87 -4.62
CA CYS A 106 12.87 -12.69 -3.81
C CYS A 106 11.43 -12.51 -4.27
N TYR A 107 10.74 -13.58 -4.60
CA TYR A 107 9.39 -13.55 -5.16
C TYR A 107 8.47 -14.49 -4.39
N LEU A 108 7.21 -14.13 -4.27
CA LEU A 108 6.18 -15.01 -3.70
C LEU A 108 5.89 -16.20 -4.62
N THR A 109 5.76 -17.39 -4.03
CA THR A 109 5.20 -18.55 -4.72
C THR A 109 3.72 -18.30 -5.05
N LYS A 110 3.12 -19.14 -5.88
CA LYS A 110 1.67 -19.07 -6.18
C LYS A 110 0.83 -19.15 -4.91
N THR A 111 1.21 -19.99 -3.95
CA THR A 111 0.52 -20.13 -2.65
C THR A 111 0.70 -18.89 -1.80
N GLY A 112 1.94 -18.44 -1.60
CA GLY A 112 2.25 -17.23 -0.83
C GLY A 112 1.58 -15.98 -1.41
N LEU A 113 1.56 -15.85 -2.75
CA LEU A 113 0.86 -14.77 -3.44
C LEU A 113 -0.64 -14.79 -3.12
N LYS A 114 -1.29 -15.94 -3.20
CA LYS A 114 -2.73 -16.09 -2.89
C LYS A 114 -3.03 -15.73 -1.44
N LEU A 115 -2.21 -16.17 -0.48
CA LEU A 115 -2.35 -15.81 0.93
C LEU A 115 -2.25 -14.31 1.13
N TYR A 116 -1.23 -13.68 0.55
CA TYR A 116 -1.01 -12.25 0.68
C TYR A 116 -2.12 -11.42 0.03
N LEU A 117 -2.52 -11.75 -1.19
CA LEU A 117 -3.60 -11.04 -1.87
C LEU A 117 -4.94 -11.13 -1.11
N ASN A 118 -5.27 -12.30 -0.56
CA ASN A 118 -6.47 -12.48 0.25
C ASN A 118 -6.42 -11.62 1.53
N LYS A 119 -5.26 -11.54 2.19
CA LYS A 119 -5.09 -10.73 3.40
C LYS A 119 -5.19 -9.24 3.09
N LEU A 120 -4.57 -8.81 2.00
CA LEU A 120 -4.61 -7.42 1.54
C LEU A 120 -6.03 -7.00 1.14
N GLU A 121 -6.77 -7.88 0.44
CA GLU A 121 -8.18 -7.63 0.09
C GLU A 121 -9.05 -7.47 1.34
N ARG A 122 -8.90 -8.35 2.34
CA ARG A 122 -9.59 -8.20 3.63
C ARG A 122 -9.24 -6.87 4.30
N LYS A 123 -7.99 -6.43 4.20
CA LYS A 123 -7.57 -5.13 4.73
C LYS A 123 -8.28 -3.98 4.04
N PHE A 124 -8.39 -3.99 2.73
CA PHE A 124 -9.15 -2.99 1.97
C PHE A 124 -10.64 -2.94 2.36
N GLN A 125 -11.20 -4.08 2.73
CA GLN A 125 -12.60 -4.21 3.16
C GLN A 125 -12.82 -3.96 4.65
N THR A 126 -11.77 -3.77 5.45
CA THR A 126 -11.89 -3.48 6.88
C THR A 126 -12.63 -2.16 7.10
N GLU A 127 -13.71 -2.20 7.85
CA GLU A 127 -14.54 -1.04 8.18
C GLU A 127 -14.24 -0.54 9.60
N ILE A 128 -13.84 0.71 9.72
CA ILE A 128 -13.61 1.40 10.99
C ILE A 128 -14.04 2.86 10.88
N ARG A 129 -14.21 3.53 12.03
CA ARG A 129 -14.47 4.97 12.08
C ARG A 129 -13.14 5.70 12.17
N TYR A 130 -12.75 6.42 11.13
CA TYR A 130 -11.50 7.19 11.06
C TYR A 130 -11.63 8.51 10.29
N LEU A 131 -12.72 8.67 9.53
CA LEU A 131 -13.02 9.91 8.81
C LEU A 131 -13.86 10.80 9.70
N LYS A 132 -13.44 12.03 9.96
CA LYS A 132 -14.14 12.96 10.85
C LYS A 132 -15.44 13.52 10.24
N TYR A 133 -15.51 13.54 8.90
CA TYR A 133 -16.65 14.04 8.15
C TYR A 133 -17.70 12.97 7.80
N VAL A 134 -17.52 11.76 8.35
CA VAL A 134 -18.45 10.63 8.17
C VAL A 134 -18.70 9.99 9.54
N ASP A 135 -19.95 9.81 9.92
CA ASP A 135 -20.37 9.30 11.24
C ASP A 135 -20.64 7.79 11.30
N TYR A 136 -20.34 7.07 10.21
CA TYR A 136 -20.46 5.61 10.12
C TYR A 136 -19.11 4.94 9.80
N PRO A 137 -18.95 3.63 10.07
CA PRO A 137 -17.74 2.90 9.68
C PRO A 137 -17.58 2.89 8.15
N VAL A 138 -16.34 3.07 7.69
CA VAL A 138 -15.99 3.13 6.27
C VAL A 138 -14.87 2.16 6.00
N SER A 139 -15.01 1.35 4.94
CA SER A 139 -13.91 0.50 4.49
C SER A 139 -12.76 1.34 3.95
N PHE A 140 -11.53 0.85 4.07
CA PHE A 140 -10.38 1.58 3.52
C PHE A 140 -10.53 1.85 2.03
N ARG A 141 -11.06 0.89 1.26
CA ARG A 141 -11.34 1.09 -0.18
C ARG A 141 -12.33 2.22 -0.42
N ARG A 142 -13.41 2.30 0.36
CA ARG A 142 -14.38 3.40 0.27
C ARG A 142 -13.77 4.72 0.73
N GLY A 143 -12.95 4.69 1.79
CA GLY A 143 -12.23 5.88 2.29
C GLY A 143 -11.33 6.51 1.23
N ILE A 144 -10.59 5.71 0.46
CA ILE A 144 -9.80 6.19 -0.68
C ILE A 144 -10.68 6.94 -1.68
N LEU A 145 -11.86 6.40 -2.01
CA LEU A 145 -12.78 7.07 -2.94
C LEU A 145 -13.30 8.40 -2.37
N LEU A 146 -13.69 8.43 -1.09
CA LEU A 146 -14.15 9.65 -0.42
C LEU A 146 -13.06 10.72 -0.36
N GLN A 147 -11.81 10.30 -0.15
CA GLN A 147 -10.65 11.20 -0.20
C GLN A 147 -10.50 11.83 -1.60
N MET A 148 -10.64 11.03 -2.66
CA MET A 148 -10.61 11.56 -4.03
C MET A 148 -11.77 12.55 -4.29
N GLU A 149 -12.93 12.32 -3.71
CA GLU A 149 -14.06 13.25 -3.80
C GLU A 149 -13.76 14.60 -3.13
N GLN A 150 -13.12 14.58 -1.96
CA GLN A 150 -12.68 15.81 -1.30
C GLN A 150 -11.61 16.53 -2.10
N LEU A 151 -10.62 15.81 -2.62
CA LEU A 151 -9.56 16.38 -3.45
C LEU A 151 -10.14 17.05 -4.69
N THR A 152 -11.06 16.39 -5.39
CA THR A 152 -11.76 16.95 -6.57
C THR A 152 -12.47 18.25 -6.20
N LYS A 153 -13.24 18.27 -5.12
CA LYS A 153 -13.95 19.48 -4.66
C LYS A 153 -12.98 20.62 -4.30
N ALA A 154 -11.86 20.30 -3.64
CA ALA A 154 -10.86 21.29 -3.28
C ALA A 154 -10.23 21.94 -4.52
N ILE A 155 -9.92 21.13 -5.53
CA ILE A 155 -9.37 21.61 -6.82
C ILE A 155 -10.39 22.47 -7.57
N GLU A 156 -11.64 21.99 -7.73
CA GLU A 156 -12.70 22.71 -8.44
C GLU A 156 -13.02 24.08 -7.84
N LYS A 157 -12.96 24.17 -6.51
CA LYS A 157 -13.24 25.42 -5.79
C LYS A 157 -12.01 26.29 -5.54
N GLY A 158 -10.81 25.78 -5.83
CA GLY A 158 -9.54 26.45 -5.49
C GLY A 158 -9.36 26.65 -3.98
N ASP A 159 -9.94 25.77 -3.16
CA ASP A 159 -9.94 25.88 -1.69
C ASP A 159 -9.38 24.61 -1.04
N ALA A 160 -8.13 24.68 -0.63
CA ALA A 160 -7.42 23.58 0.01
C ALA A 160 -8.02 23.17 1.37
N SER A 161 -8.78 24.04 2.05
CA SER A 161 -9.41 23.73 3.34
C SER A 161 -10.51 22.68 3.24
N LEU A 162 -11.00 22.39 2.04
CA LEU A 162 -11.98 21.35 1.76
C LEU A 162 -11.37 19.94 1.72
N TYR A 163 -10.03 19.84 1.74
CA TYR A 163 -9.34 18.55 1.81
C TYR A 163 -8.88 18.28 3.24
N GLU A 164 -9.35 17.19 3.81
CA GLU A 164 -8.92 16.71 5.13
C GLU A 164 -8.01 15.48 4.98
N PRO A 165 -6.70 15.57 5.36
CA PRO A 165 -5.79 14.45 5.29
C PRO A 165 -6.25 13.27 6.14
N ILE A 166 -5.97 12.06 5.68
CA ILE A 166 -6.28 10.83 6.41
C ILE A 166 -5.28 10.64 7.57
N VAL A 167 -5.79 10.59 8.79
CA VAL A 167 -5.00 10.30 9.99
C VAL A 167 -5.63 9.13 10.72
N ILE A 168 -4.99 7.96 10.62
CA ILE A 168 -5.38 6.74 11.32
C ILE A 168 -4.35 6.47 12.41
N ARG A 169 -4.79 6.47 13.67
CA ARG A 169 -3.97 6.22 14.85
C ARG A 169 -4.18 4.80 15.37
#